data_7b80a8ee5d9f2d3186fe33cc09f365e8
#
_entry.id   7b80a8ee5d9f2d3186fe33cc09f365e8
#
_cell.length_a   1.000
_cell.length_b   1.000
_cell.length_c   1.000
_cell.angle_alpha   90.00
_cell.angle_beta   90.00
_cell.angle_gamma   90.00
#
_symmetry.space_group_name_H-M   'P 1'
#
loop_
_entity.id
_entity.type
_entity.pdbx_description
1 polymer ?
#
loop_
_entity_poly.entity_id
_entity_poly.type
_entity_poly.pdbx_seq_one_letter_code
_entity_poly.pdbx_strand_id
1 'polypeptide(L)'
;ASVIGAATGEMAVRYPVRGGFGAIATRYLGPYAGFLTRVAYWTATVVITGVELVSVATYLNYWWPQLPLWAGIAVFGVAIIILNITSVKSFGTLEFFLSSIKVISVIAFILVGLCLVFFGLPGHAAAGTANLFNDGGFMPHGFGSVWLSLAVVMFSFGGIEMISISAAEAKDPARSVRSSAKAMMIRLATFYVLALFIVVSII
;
A
#
# COMPACT_ATOMS: atom_id res chain seq x y z
N ALA A 1 -4.07 -5.76 -10.37
CA ALA A 1 -3.21 -4.61 -10.02
C ALA A 1 -2.36 -4.16 -11.20
N SER A 2 -1.49 -5.02 -11.77
CA SER A 2 -0.55 -4.66 -12.86
C SER A 2 -1.26 -4.11 -14.11
N VAL A 3 -2.38 -4.71 -14.52
CA VAL A 3 -3.17 -4.26 -15.67
C VAL A 3 -3.79 -2.89 -15.40
N ILE A 4 -4.32 -2.67 -14.19
CA ILE A 4 -4.90 -1.38 -13.80
C ILE A 4 -3.82 -0.30 -13.80
N GLY A 5 -2.65 -0.57 -13.19
CA GLY A 5 -1.54 0.38 -13.16
C GLY A 5 -1.01 0.73 -14.56
N ALA A 6 -0.91 -0.26 -15.45
CA ALA A 6 -0.50 -0.02 -16.83
C ALA A 6 -1.56 0.80 -17.59
N ALA A 7 -2.84 0.45 -17.48
CA ALA A 7 -3.93 1.13 -18.17
C ALA A 7 -4.09 2.59 -17.69
N THR A 8 -4.09 2.81 -16.37
CA THR A 8 -4.16 4.17 -15.81
C THR A 8 -2.94 5.02 -16.16
N GLY A 9 -1.75 4.40 -16.15
CA GLY A 9 -0.51 5.05 -16.57
C GLY A 9 -0.54 5.45 -18.04
N GLU A 10 -0.99 4.57 -18.94
CA GLU A 10 -1.09 4.88 -20.37
C GLU A 10 -2.11 5.99 -20.65
N MET A 11 -3.25 5.94 -19.96
CA MET A 11 -4.25 6.99 -20.06
C MET A 11 -3.73 8.35 -19.59
N ALA A 12 -2.98 8.38 -18.48
CA ALA A 12 -2.39 9.60 -17.94
C ALA A 12 -1.31 10.21 -18.87
N VAL A 13 -0.55 9.36 -19.57
CA VAL A 13 0.43 9.80 -20.58
C VAL A 13 -0.27 10.40 -21.80
N ARG A 14 -1.35 9.77 -22.26
CA ARG A 14 -2.12 10.26 -23.40
C ARG A 14 -2.92 11.53 -23.12
N TYR A 15 -3.33 11.69 -21.87
CA TYR A 15 -4.14 12.82 -21.41
C TYR A 15 -3.61 13.34 -20.07
N PRO A 16 -2.53 14.13 -20.07
CA PRO A 16 -1.99 14.76 -18.87
C PRO A 16 -2.88 15.94 -18.45
N VAL A 17 -4.05 15.66 -17.88
CA VAL A 17 -4.99 16.67 -17.42
C VAL A 17 -5.01 16.75 -15.90
N ARG A 18 -5.13 17.94 -15.36
CA ARG A 18 -5.40 18.15 -13.94
C ARG A 18 -6.75 17.52 -13.58
N GLY A 19 -6.78 16.70 -12.52
CA GLY A 19 -7.97 15.94 -12.11
C GLY A 19 -7.91 14.45 -12.41
N GLY A 20 -6.77 13.95 -12.91
CA GLY A 20 -6.42 12.53 -13.03
C GLY A 20 -7.51 11.68 -13.70
N PHE A 21 -7.74 10.49 -13.16
CA PHE A 21 -8.70 9.52 -13.73
C PHE A 21 -10.16 9.99 -13.71
N GLY A 22 -10.56 10.91 -12.80
CA GLY A 22 -11.91 11.50 -12.83
C GLY A 22 -12.15 12.38 -14.04
N ALA A 23 -11.12 13.12 -14.51
CA ALA A 23 -11.21 13.90 -15.74
C ALA A 23 -11.21 12.99 -16.98
N ILE A 24 -10.45 11.91 -16.96
CA ILE A 24 -10.44 10.89 -18.01
C ILE A 24 -11.82 10.23 -18.11
N ALA A 25 -12.41 9.83 -16.98
CA ALA A 25 -13.75 9.25 -16.94
C ALA A 25 -14.81 10.22 -17.50
N THR A 26 -14.72 11.51 -17.16
CA THR A 26 -15.62 12.54 -17.73
C THR A 26 -15.54 12.58 -19.25
N ARG A 27 -14.32 12.49 -19.79
CA ARG A 27 -14.11 12.61 -21.24
C ARG A 27 -14.61 11.40 -22.03
N TYR A 28 -14.34 10.19 -21.54
CA TYR A 28 -14.64 8.96 -22.30
C TYR A 28 -16.00 8.36 -21.99
N LEU A 29 -16.51 8.56 -20.77
CA LEU A 29 -17.75 7.94 -20.27
C LEU A 29 -18.83 8.99 -19.96
N GLY A 30 -18.51 10.27 -20.08
CA GLY A 30 -19.43 11.38 -19.85
C GLY A 30 -19.37 11.98 -18.43
N PRO A 31 -20.08 13.12 -18.22
CA PRO A 31 -20.00 13.89 -16.98
C PRO A 31 -20.44 13.12 -15.73
N TYR A 32 -21.45 12.27 -15.87
CA TYR A 32 -21.95 11.45 -14.76
C TYR A 32 -20.92 10.45 -14.25
N ALA A 33 -20.26 9.74 -15.17
CA ALA A 33 -19.20 8.79 -14.82
C ALA A 33 -18.02 9.50 -14.15
N GLY A 34 -17.64 10.67 -14.65
CA GLY A 34 -16.58 11.48 -14.03
C GLY A 34 -16.93 11.97 -12.63
N PHE A 35 -18.17 12.38 -12.41
CA PHE A 35 -18.67 12.75 -11.09
C PHE A 35 -18.64 11.54 -10.14
N LEU A 36 -19.20 10.42 -10.54
CA LEU A 36 -19.25 9.20 -9.73
C LEU A 36 -17.84 8.72 -9.35
N THR A 37 -16.91 8.73 -10.29
CA THR A 37 -15.51 8.34 -10.05
C THR A 37 -14.86 9.23 -9.01
N ARG A 38 -15.05 10.54 -9.07
CA ARG A 38 -14.49 11.49 -8.11
C ARG A 38 -15.07 11.31 -6.71
N VAL A 39 -16.39 11.16 -6.62
CA VAL A 39 -17.08 10.95 -5.34
C VAL A 39 -16.66 9.61 -4.71
N ALA A 40 -16.63 8.54 -5.50
CA ALA A 40 -16.20 7.23 -5.04
C ALA A 40 -14.74 7.25 -4.53
N TYR A 41 -13.85 7.90 -5.26
CA TYR A 41 -12.44 8.05 -4.83
C TYR A 41 -12.31 8.87 -3.55
N TRP A 42 -13.00 10.00 -3.47
CA TRP A 42 -13.02 10.82 -2.26
C TRP A 42 -13.52 10.04 -1.05
N THR A 43 -14.66 9.35 -1.20
CA THR A 43 -15.22 8.51 -0.13
C THR A 43 -14.25 7.40 0.30
N ALA A 44 -13.66 6.71 -0.67
CA ALA A 44 -12.66 5.67 -0.39
C ALA A 44 -11.46 6.24 0.39
N THR A 45 -10.94 7.39 -0.02
CA THR A 45 -9.80 8.05 0.65
C THR A 45 -10.14 8.43 2.10
N VAL A 46 -11.33 8.97 2.35
CA VAL A 46 -11.78 9.32 3.71
C VAL A 46 -11.87 8.07 4.59
N VAL A 47 -12.49 7.00 4.07
CA VAL A 47 -12.62 5.72 4.81
C VAL A 47 -11.24 5.11 5.09
N ILE A 48 -10.35 5.06 4.09
CA ILE A 48 -8.99 4.52 4.24
C ILE A 48 -8.22 5.32 5.31
N THR A 49 -8.25 6.64 5.26
CA THR A 49 -7.60 7.49 6.27
C THR A 49 -8.13 7.19 7.68
N GLY A 50 -9.44 6.99 7.82
CA GLY A 50 -10.02 6.60 9.10
C GLY A 50 -9.52 5.24 9.59
N VAL A 51 -9.47 4.24 8.71
CA VAL A 51 -8.93 2.91 9.02
C VAL A 51 -7.47 2.97 9.42
N GLU A 52 -6.65 3.76 8.72
CA GLU A 52 -5.23 3.94 9.05
C GLU A 52 -5.03 4.59 10.41
N LEU A 53 -5.82 5.61 10.76
CA LEU A 53 -5.77 6.25 12.07
C LEU A 53 -6.10 5.26 13.21
N VAL A 54 -7.15 4.46 13.03
CA VAL A 54 -7.50 3.41 13.99
C VAL A 54 -6.40 2.37 14.10
N SER A 55 -5.81 1.97 12.99
CA SER A 55 -4.72 0.98 12.97
C SER A 55 -3.49 1.48 13.73
N VAL A 56 -3.06 2.71 13.48
CA VAL A 56 -1.93 3.32 14.21
C VAL A 56 -2.21 3.39 15.70
N ALA A 57 -3.42 3.82 16.10
CA ALA A 57 -3.82 3.87 17.50
C ALA A 57 -3.82 2.48 18.15
N THR A 58 -4.26 1.45 17.41
CA THR A 58 -4.24 0.04 17.87
C THR A 58 -2.80 -0.45 18.06
N TYR A 59 -1.88 -0.12 17.15
CA TYR A 59 -0.47 -0.48 17.29
C TYR A 59 0.18 0.21 18.49
N LEU A 60 -0.14 1.48 18.75
CA LEU A 60 0.32 2.15 19.96
C LEU A 60 -0.22 1.50 21.23
N ASN A 61 -1.46 1.06 21.22
CA ASN A 61 -2.08 0.39 22.35
C ASN A 61 -1.36 -0.92 22.72
N TYR A 62 -0.72 -1.59 21.76
CA TYR A 62 0.14 -2.75 22.02
C TYR A 62 1.34 -2.40 22.92
N TRP A 63 1.98 -1.23 22.68
CA TRP A 63 3.12 -0.76 23.48
C TRP A 63 2.70 -0.04 24.76
N TRP A 64 1.57 0.67 24.72
CA TRP A 64 0.99 1.43 25.81
C TRP A 64 -0.48 1.07 26.00
N PRO A 65 -0.80 -0.07 26.68
CA PRO A 65 -2.18 -0.52 26.86
C PRO A 65 -3.09 0.45 27.64
N GLN A 66 -2.49 1.36 28.40
CA GLN A 66 -3.21 2.37 29.19
C GLN A 66 -3.64 3.58 28.35
N LEU A 67 -3.12 3.73 27.13
CA LEU A 67 -3.47 4.83 26.25
C LEU A 67 -4.87 4.56 25.65
N PRO A 68 -5.87 5.43 25.91
CA PRO A 68 -7.18 5.20 25.31
C PRO A 68 -7.09 5.39 23.77
N LEU A 69 -7.78 4.53 23.04
CA LEU A 69 -7.72 4.47 21.59
C LEU A 69 -8.03 5.81 20.92
N TRP A 70 -9.01 6.55 21.45
CA TRP A 70 -9.39 7.85 20.94
C TRP A 70 -8.25 8.90 21.03
N ALA A 71 -7.39 8.81 22.04
CA ALA A 71 -6.28 9.75 22.20
C ALA A 71 -5.21 9.52 21.12
N GLY A 72 -4.90 8.26 20.80
CA GLY A 72 -4.04 7.91 19.66
C GLY A 72 -4.62 8.45 18.34
N ILE A 73 -5.89 8.19 18.08
CA ILE A 73 -6.58 8.68 16.88
C ILE A 73 -6.52 10.22 16.79
N ALA A 74 -6.81 10.92 17.90
CA ALA A 74 -6.81 12.38 17.94
C ALA A 74 -5.41 12.95 17.67
N VAL A 75 -4.38 12.43 18.33
CA VAL A 75 -2.99 12.91 18.15
C VAL A 75 -2.52 12.75 16.71
N PHE A 76 -2.70 11.55 16.12
CA PHE A 76 -2.29 11.32 14.74
C PHE A 76 -3.17 12.04 13.73
N GLY A 77 -4.48 12.18 14.00
CA GLY A 77 -5.39 12.95 13.17
C GLY A 77 -4.99 14.43 13.11
N VAL A 78 -4.71 15.02 14.26
CA VAL A 78 -4.22 16.42 14.33
C VAL A 78 -2.87 16.56 13.65
N ALA A 79 -1.94 15.60 13.84
CA ALA A 79 -0.64 15.63 13.18
C ALA A 79 -0.78 15.61 11.66
N ILE A 80 -1.64 14.73 11.11
CA ILE A 80 -1.90 14.68 9.66
C ILE A 80 -2.50 15.99 9.15
N ILE A 81 -3.44 16.59 9.88
CA ILE A 81 -4.04 17.88 9.51
C ILE A 81 -2.95 18.96 9.46
N ILE A 82 -2.11 19.06 10.48
CA ILE A 82 -1.01 20.03 10.54
C ILE A 82 -0.05 19.83 9.37
N LEU A 83 0.32 18.59 9.07
CA LEU A 83 1.19 18.28 7.93
C LEU A 83 0.58 18.67 6.59
N ASN A 84 -0.72 18.50 6.42
CA ASN A 84 -1.42 18.89 5.19
C ASN A 84 -1.57 20.41 5.00
N ILE A 85 -1.56 21.17 6.10
CA ILE A 85 -1.63 22.65 6.05
C ILE A 85 -0.25 23.26 5.81
N THR A 86 0.84 22.51 6.05
CA THR A 86 2.21 23.00 5.83
C THR A 86 2.55 23.09 4.34
N SER A 87 3.66 23.77 4.03
CA SER A 87 4.06 23.97 2.64
C SER A 87 4.34 22.63 1.92
N VAL A 88 3.96 22.55 0.65
CA VAL A 88 4.15 21.39 -0.23
C VAL A 88 5.62 20.91 -0.24
N LYS A 89 6.58 21.82 -0.17
CA LYS A 89 8.01 21.48 -0.13
C LYS A 89 8.40 20.75 1.15
N SER A 90 7.92 21.19 2.30
CA SER A 90 8.18 20.53 3.59
C SER A 90 7.50 19.17 3.66
N PHE A 91 6.29 19.07 3.14
CA PHE A 91 5.55 17.82 3.03
C PHE A 91 6.30 16.78 2.17
N GLY A 92 6.76 17.15 0.97
CA GLY A 92 7.51 16.24 0.10
C GLY A 92 8.82 15.73 0.72
N THR A 93 9.53 16.58 1.47
CA THR A 93 10.73 16.17 2.19
C THR A 93 10.41 15.15 3.29
N LEU A 94 9.38 15.43 4.08
CA LEU A 94 8.94 14.55 5.15
C LEU A 94 8.47 13.20 4.58
N GLU A 95 7.66 13.22 3.53
CA GLU A 95 7.18 12.02 2.82
C GLU A 95 8.34 11.15 2.32
N PHE A 96 9.39 11.77 1.76
CA PHE A 96 10.59 11.06 1.33
C PHE A 96 11.26 10.32 2.49
N PHE A 97 11.46 10.97 3.64
CA PHE A 97 12.06 10.34 4.80
C PHE A 97 11.19 9.21 5.37
N LEU A 98 9.89 9.45 5.54
CA LEU A 98 8.95 8.44 6.04
C LEU A 98 8.85 7.23 5.11
N SER A 99 8.81 7.47 3.80
CA SER A 99 8.81 6.40 2.80
C SER A 99 10.12 5.62 2.81
N SER A 100 11.25 6.28 3.02
CA SER A 100 12.57 5.63 3.12
C SER A 100 12.65 4.72 4.35
N ILE A 101 12.18 5.19 5.49
CA ILE A 101 12.10 4.38 6.73
C ILE A 101 11.24 3.14 6.49
N LYS A 102 10.06 3.29 5.87
CA LYS A 102 9.17 2.16 5.54
C LYS A 102 9.89 1.12 4.67
N VAL A 103 10.55 1.55 3.61
CA VAL A 103 11.25 0.65 2.69
C VAL A 103 12.40 -0.08 3.39
N ILE A 104 13.21 0.64 4.17
CA ILE A 104 14.32 0.06 4.93
C ILE A 104 13.80 -0.97 5.95
N SER A 105 12.73 -0.64 6.67
CA SER A 105 12.11 -1.55 7.64
C SER A 105 11.60 -2.83 7.01
N VAL A 106 10.96 -2.76 5.85
CA VAL A 106 10.49 -3.94 5.11
C VAL A 106 11.67 -4.78 4.62
N ILE A 107 12.73 -4.16 4.10
CA ILE A 107 13.92 -4.88 3.68
C ILE A 107 14.59 -5.56 4.88
N ALA A 108 14.74 -4.86 6.00
CA ALA A 108 15.30 -5.43 7.22
C ALA A 108 14.47 -6.62 7.71
N PHE A 109 13.13 -6.48 7.72
CA PHE A 109 12.21 -7.57 8.07
C PHE A 109 12.40 -8.79 7.15
N ILE A 110 12.50 -8.57 5.84
CA ILE A 110 12.71 -9.65 4.86
C ILE A 110 14.06 -10.35 5.10
N LEU A 111 15.14 -9.58 5.29
CA LEU A 111 16.47 -10.16 5.52
C LEU A 111 16.53 -10.97 6.81
N VAL A 112 16.06 -10.40 7.92
CA VAL A 112 16.01 -11.09 9.21
C VAL A 112 15.08 -12.30 9.14
N GLY A 113 13.91 -12.17 8.54
CA GLY A 113 12.96 -13.26 8.39
C GLY A 113 13.51 -14.42 7.55
N LEU A 114 14.18 -14.14 6.43
CA LEU A 114 14.83 -15.19 5.63
C LEU A 114 15.96 -15.87 6.42
N CYS A 115 16.75 -15.10 7.21
CA CYS A 115 17.73 -15.70 8.10
C CYS A 115 17.09 -16.66 9.11
N LEU A 116 15.97 -16.26 9.71
CA LEU A 116 15.22 -17.10 10.66
C LEU A 116 14.67 -18.37 10.01
N VAL A 117 14.12 -18.27 8.82
CA VAL A 117 13.53 -19.40 8.09
C VAL A 117 14.60 -20.41 7.69
N PHE A 118 15.77 -19.95 7.20
CA PHE A 118 16.76 -20.85 6.61
C PHE A 118 17.93 -21.22 7.55
N PHE A 119 18.31 -20.33 8.46
CA PHE A 119 19.49 -20.53 9.32
C PHE A 119 19.13 -20.64 10.81
N GLY A 120 17.97 -20.14 11.23
CA GLY A 120 17.60 -20.08 12.63
C GLY A 120 18.34 -18.97 13.41
N LEU A 121 18.22 -19.02 14.74
CA LEU A 121 18.95 -18.17 15.67
C LEU A 121 19.89 -19.01 16.53
N PRO A 122 20.94 -18.40 17.13
CA PRO A 122 21.76 -19.10 18.13
C PRO A 122 20.88 -19.71 19.22
N GLY A 123 20.86 -21.03 19.32
CA GLY A 123 20.03 -21.77 20.29
C GLY A 123 18.61 -22.15 19.80
N HIS A 124 18.21 -21.75 18.61
CA HIS A 124 16.92 -22.12 18.02
C HIS A 124 17.13 -22.66 16.61
N ALA A 125 16.53 -23.81 16.32
CA ALA A 125 16.55 -24.38 14.97
C ALA A 125 15.89 -23.44 13.95
N ALA A 126 16.28 -23.59 12.68
CA ALA A 126 15.62 -22.89 11.58
C ALA A 126 14.12 -23.21 11.57
N ALA A 127 13.28 -22.20 11.38
CA ALA A 127 11.84 -22.41 11.30
C ALA A 127 11.46 -23.30 10.11
N GLY A 128 12.24 -23.24 9.04
CA GLY A 128 11.99 -24.02 7.82
C GLY A 128 10.73 -23.54 7.09
N THR A 129 10.26 -24.40 6.18
CA THR A 129 9.06 -24.13 5.35
C THR A 129 7.92 -25.10 5.65
N ALA A 130 8.03 -25.88 6.71
CA ALA A 130 7.06 -26.92 7.05
C ALA A 130 5.67 -26.34 7.34
N ASN A 131 5.61 -25.18 8.01
CA ASN A 131 4.35 -24.52 8.35
C ASN A 131 3.51 -24.12 7.12
N LEU A 132 4.11 -23.99 5.94
CA LEU A 132 3.36 -23.77 4.69
C LEU A 132 2.39 -24.93 4.36
N PHE A 133 2.60 -26.10 4.95
CA PHE A 133 1.86 -27.32 4.61
C PHE A 133 1.28 -28.05 5.84
N ASN A 134 1.67 -27.68 7.05
CA ASN A 134 1.29 -28.40 8.28
C ASN A 134 -0.20 -28.29 8.61
N ASP A 135 -0.86 -27.17 8.30
CA ASP A 135 -2.23 -26.88 8.69
C ASP A 135 -3.25 -27.25 7.59
N GLY A 136 -3.21 -28.49 7.09
CA GLY A 136 -4.15 -28.94 6.06
C GLY A 136 -3.66 -28.70 4.64
N GLY A 137 -2.36 -28.47 4.43
CA GLY A 137 -1.72 -28.29 3.13
C GLY A 137 -1.73 -26.85 2.65
N PHE A 138 -1.27 -26.63 1.43
CA PHE A 138 -1.12 -25.29 0.84
C PHE A 138 -2.44 -24.52 0.67
N MET A 139 -3.57 -25.22 0.62
CA MET A 139 -4.91 -24.61 0.48
C MET A 139 -5.92 -25.26 1.45
N PRO A 140 -5.76 -25.08 2.76
CA PRO A 140 -6.53 -25.80 3.79
C PRO A 140 -8.05 -25.56 3.70
N HIS A 141 -8.47 -24.37 3.24
CA HIS A 141 -9.87 -24.00 3.08
C HIS A 141 -10.36 -24.01 1.63
N GLY A 142 -9.58 -24.65 0.73
CA GLY A 142 -9.92 -24.79 -0.68
C GLY A 142 -9.89 -23.47 -1.49
N PHE A 143 -10.28 -23.57 -2.75
CA PHE A 143 -10.20 -22.43 -3.70
C PHE A 143 -11.11 -21.25 -3.33
N GLY A 144 -12.21 -21.49 -2.62
CA GLY A 144 -13.12 -20.44 -2.18
C GLY A 144 -12.47 -19.41 -1.27
N SER A 145 -11.59 -19.82 -0.36
CA SER A 145 -10.85 -18.91 0.52
C SER A 145 -9.82 -18.07 -0.24
N VAL A 146 -9.18 -18.64 -1.26
CA VAL A 146 -8.27 -17.89 -2.15
C VAL A 146 -9.05 -16.79 -2.87
N TRP A 147 -10.24 -17.10 -3.35
CA TRP A 147 -11.10 -16.09 -4.00
C TRP A 147 -11.48 -14.95 -3.07
N LEU A 148 -11.88 -15.25 -1.83
CA LEU A 148 -12.19 -14.23 -0.81
C LEU A 148 -10.96 -13.39 -0.45
N SER A 149 -9.78 -14.00 -0.37
CA SER A 149 -8.52 -13.30 -0.10
C SER A 149 -8.14 -12.31 -1.20
N LEU A 150 -8.63 -12.47 -2.43
CA LEU A 150 -8.35 -11.53 -3.53
C LEU A 150 -8.85 -10.11 -3.21
N ALA A 151 -9.93 -9.94 -2.45
CA ALA A 151 -10.40 -8.62 -2.04
C ALA A 151 -9.36 -7.92 -1.15
N VAL A 152 -8.77 -8.64 -0.18
CA VAL A 152 -7.72 -8.11 0.70
C VAL A 152 -6.44 -7.82 -0.10
N VAL A 153 -6.07 -8.71 -1.01
CA VAL A 153 -4.91 -8.51 -1.89
C VAL A 153 -5.10 -7.29 -2.77
N MET A 154 -6.28 -7.11 -3.37
CA MET A 154 -6.58 -5.92 -4.18
C MET A 154 -6.48 -4.62 -3.35
N PHE A 155 -6.98 -4.62 -2.12
CA PHE A 155 -6.82 -3.50 -1.20
C PHE A 155 -5.34 -3.20 -0.88
N SER A 156 -4.53 -4.24 -0.68
CA SER A 156 -3.10 -4.09 -0.39
C SER A 156 -2.30 -3.46 -1.55
N PHE A 157 -2.81 -3.54 -2.77
CA PHE A 157 -2.25 -2.87 -3.95
C PHE A 157 -2.85 -1.48 -4.20
N GLY A 158 -3.63 -0.92 -3.28
CA GLY A 158 -4.11 0.46 -3.34
C GLY A 158 -2.94 1.46 -3.44
N GLY A 159 -3.19 2.60 -4.09
CA GLY A 159 -2.16 3.61 -4.35
C GLY A 159 -1.51 3.51 -5.74
N ILE A 160 -1.74 2.43 -6.50
CA ILE A 160 -1.23 2.32 -7.88
C ILE A 160 -1.84 3.43 -8.76
N GLU A 161 -3.04 3.84 -8.49
CA GLU A 161 -3.73 4.95 -9.17
C GLU A 161 -3.05 6.30 -8.98
N MET A 162 -2.25 6.48 -7.93
CA MET A 162 -1.49 7.72 -7.69
C MET A 162 -0.47 8.00 -8.79
N ILE A 163 -0.04 6.97 -9.53
CA ILE A 163 0.82 7.13 -10.70
C ILE A 163 0.17 8.06 -11.72
N SER A 164 -1.15 7.93 -11.93
CA SER A 164 -1.88 8.76 -12.89
C SER A 164 -2.02 10.22 -12.44
N ILE A 165 -2.07 10.46 -11.14
CA ILE A 165 -2.14 11.80 -10.56
C ILE A 165 -0.76 12.47 -10.66
N SER A 166 0.29 11.76 -10.24
CA SER A 166 1.67 12.26 -10.29
C SER A 166 2.18 12.48 -11.72
N ALA A 167 1.65 11.76 -12.69
CA ALA A 167 2.00 11.93 -14.10
C ALA A 167 1.67 13.33 -14.62
N ALA A 168 0.56 13.91 -14.16
CA ALA A 168 0.13 15.26 -14.59
C ALA A 168 1.09 16.38 -14.11
N GLU A 169 1.92 16.09 -13.12
CA GLU A 169 2.89 17.03 -12.53
C GLU A 169 4.33 16.79 -13.00
N ALA A 170 4.58 15.70 -13.73
CA ALA A 170 5.91 15.34 -14.18
C ALA A 170 6.36 16.15 -15.42
N LYS A 171 7.66 16.49 -15.52
CA LYS A 171 8.24 17.17 -16.68
C LYS A 171 8.19 16.31 -17.95
N ASP A 172 8.37 15.00 -17.84
CA ASP A 172 8.21 14.01 -18.91
C ASP A 172 7.27 12.89 -18.41
N PRO A 173 5.95 13.07 -18.58
CA PRO A 173 4.96 12.15 -18.09
C PRO A 173 5.13 10.71 -18.60
N ALA A 174 5.44 10.56 -19.91
CA ALA A 174 5.52 9.26 -20.56
C ALA A 174 6.63 8.38 -19.97
N ARG A 175 7.80 8.92 -19.83
CA ARG A 175 8.98 8.22 -19.31
C ARG A 175 8.84 7.97 -17.81
N SER A 176 8.37 8.97 -17.07
CA SER A 176 8.19 8.92 -15.62
C SER A 176 7.17 7.84 -15.23
N VAL A 177 6.01 7.85 -15.87
CA VAL A 177 4.91 6.88 -15.59
C VAL A 177 5.35 5.45 -15.85
N ARG A 178 5.95 5.19 -17.03
CA ARG A 178 6.36 3.82 -17.40
C ARG A 178 7.41 3.27 -16.43
N SER A 179 8.41 4.09 -16.09
CA SER A 179 9.46 3.69 -15.15
C SER A 179 8.91 3.48 -13.73
N SER A 180 8.12 4.42 -13.23
CA SER A 180 7.54 4.36 -11.89
C SER A 180 6.55 3.20 -11.74
N ALA A 181 5.69 2.97 -12.72
CA ALA A 181 4.72 1.87 -12.69
C ALA A 181 5.43 0.51 -12.64
N LYS A 182 6.46 0.31 -13.47
CA LYS A 182 7.23 -0.93 -13.47
C LYS A 182 7.97 -1.14 -12.15
N ALA A 183 8.68 -0.13 -11.67
CA ALA A 183 9.43 -0.19 -10.41
C ALA A 183 8.50 -0.45 -9.21
N MET A 184 7.36 0.23 -9.17
CA MET A 184 6.36 0.06 -8.12
C MET A 184 5.77 -1.35 -8.11
N MET A 185 5.38 -1.88 -9.27
CA MET A 185 4.82 -3.23 -9.36
C MET A 185 5.80 -4.30 -8.91
N ILE A 186 7.05 -4.23 -9.37
CA ILE A 186 8.10 -5.20 -8.98
C ILE A 186 8.35 -5.11 -7.48
N ARG A 187 8.51 -3.90 -6.94
CA ARG A 187 8.77 -3.67 -5.51
C ARG A 187 7.63 -4.19 -4.64
N LEU A 188 6.38 -3.84 -4.96
CA LEU A 188 5.22 -4.29 -4.19
C LEU A 188 5.06 -5.80 -4.24
N ALA A 189 5.12 -6.40 -5.44
CA ALA A 189 5.01 -7.84 -5.58
C ALA A 189 6.10 -8.57 -4.78
N THR A 190 7.36 -8.13 -4.90
CA THR A 190 8.48 -8.74 -4.17
C THR A 190 8.31 -8.60 -2.66
N PHE A 191 7.97 -7.40 -2.17
CA PHE A 191 7.82 -7.16 -0.74
C PHE A 191 6.66 -7.97 -0.14
N TYR A 192 5.51 -7.98 -0.79
CA TYR A 192 4.35 -8.73 -0.28
C TYR A 192 4.58 -10.24 -0.33
N VAL A 193 5.10 -10.76 -1.43
CA VAL A 193 5.35 -12.20 -1.54
C VAL A 193 6.37 -12.67 -0.51
N LEU A 194 7.51 -11.96 -0.37
CA LEU A 194 8.54 -12.35 0.59
C LEU A 194 8.09 -12.16 2.03
N ALA A 195 7.41 -11.04 2.35
CA ALA A 195 6.91 -10.82 3.70
C ALA A 195 5.87 -11.86 4.11
N LEU A 196 4.91 -12.18 3.26
CA LEU A 196 3.90 -13.20 3.52
C LEU A 196 4.53 -14.60 3.61
N PHE A 197 5.47 -14.92 2.72
CA PHE A 197 6.23 -16.18 2.80
C PHE A 197 6.90 -16.33 4.17
N ILE A 198 7.58 -15.29 4.65
CA ILE A 198 8.25 -15.30 5.95
C ILE A 198 7.24 -15.48 7.10
N VAL A 199 6.18 -14.68 7.11
CA VAL A 199 5.16 -14.73 8.16
C VAL A 199 4.55 -16.13 8.25
N VAL A 200 4.11 -16.70 7.13
CA VAL A 200 3.50 -18.04 7.10
C VAL A 200 4.51 -19.15 7.40
N SER A 201 5.81 -18.94 7.11
CA SER A 201 6.83 -19.93 7.45
C SER A 201 7.18 -19.96 8.94
N ILE A 202 7.02 -18.82 9.65
CA ILE A 202 7.40 -18.70 11.07
C ILE A 202 6.24 -19.00 12.01
N ILE A 203 5.02 -18.66 11.63
CA ILE A 203 3.80 -18.86 12.42
C ILE A 203 3.19 -20.22 12.10
#